data_78a87d85ac8696ff8056bbdf5ab3f4dc
#
_entry.id   78a87d85ac8696ff8056bbdf5ab3f4dc
#
_cell.length_a   1.000
_cell.length_b   1.000
_cell.length_c   1.000
_cell.angle_alpha   90.00
_cell.angle_beta   90.00
_cell.angle_gamma   90.00
#
_symmetry.space_group_name_H-M   'P 1'
#
loop_
_entity.id
_entity.type
_entity.pdbx_description
1 polymer ?
#
loop_
_entity_poly.entity_id
_entity_poly.type
_entity_poly.pdbx_seq_one_letter_code
_entity_poly.pdbx_strand_id
1 'polypeptide(L)'
;MIGYIYYEAPEEEQNFSTLLEFINASETREEDEEFKNAVDLLFEELERDEPNHFAVRQYKKYKLAAGKTAKSILISCGARLAPFDIAELRELMSYDEMELDMIGDQRTALFIVISDTDDTFNFVVAMMYSQLFNL
;
A
#
# COMPACT_ATOMS: atom_id res chain seq x y z
N MET A 1 -4.97 -2.62 -5.76
CA MET A 1 -5.11 -1.87 -4.50
C MET A 1 -4.28 -0.58 -4.51
N ILE A 2 -2.93 -0.61 -4.51
CA ILE A 2 -2.11 0.63 -4.52
C ILE A 2 -2.55 1.62 -5.61
N GLY A 3 -2.75 1.15 -6.85
CA GLY A 3 -3.20 2.03 -7.93
C GLY A 3 -4.61 2.61 -7.71
N TYR A 4 -5.51 1.92 -7.02
CA TYR A 4 -6.80 2.45 -6.62
C TYR A 4 -6.62 3.58 -5.59
N ILE A 5 -5.87 3.31 -4.53
CA ILE A 5 -5.60 4.30 -3.47
C ILE A 5 -4.93 5.56 -4.07
N TYR A 6 -3.97 5.39 -4.95
CA TYR A 6 -3.24 6.51 -5.55
C TYR A 6 -4.10 7.41 -6.47
N TYR A 7 -5.03 6.84 -7.22
CA TYR A 7 -5.81 7.59 -8.21
C TYR A 7 -7.18 8.04 -7.71
N GLU A 8 -7.81 7.25 -6.80
CA GLU A 8 -9.21 7.44 -6.43
C GLU A 8 -9.41 7.86 -4.98
N ALA A 9 -8.44 7.55 -4.08
CA ALA A 9 -8.58 7.92 -2.69
C ALA A 9 -8.22 9.40 -2.45
N PRO A 10 -8.86 10.08 -1.49
CA PRO A 10 -8.43 11.40 -1.05
C PRO A 10 -7.02 11.34 -0.47
N GLU A 11 -6.31 12.47 -0.49
CA GLU A 11 -4.88 12.56 -0.13
C GLU A 11 -4.59 12.00 1.28
N GLU A 12 -5.46 12.25 2.24
CA GLU A 12 -5.35 11.74 3.61
C GLU A 12 -5.45 10.21 3.74
N GLU A 13 -6.01 9.55 2.73
CA GLU A 13 -6.13 8.09 2.64
C GLU A 13 -5.05 7.45 1.76
N GLN A 14 -4.19 8.23 1.13
CA GLN A 14 -3.10 7.72 0.28
C GLN A 14 -1.90 7.25 1.12
N ASN A 15 -2.12 6.31 2.02
CA ASN A 15 -1.13 5.81 2.96
C ASN A 15 -1.18 4.29 3.15
N PHE A 16 -0.24 3.76 3.94
CA PHE A 16 -0.15 2.32 4.21
C PHE A 16 -1.29 1.79 5.10
N SER A 17 -1.91 2.63 5.93
CA SER A 17 -3.06 2.21 6.74
C SER A 17 -4.24 1.81 5.86
N THR A 18 -4.56 2.63 4.88
CA THR A 18 -5.60 2.34 3.88
C THR A 18 -5.27 1.07 3.08
N LEU A 19 -4.00 0.87 2.71
CA LEU A 19 -3.58 -0.35 2.03
C LEU A 19 -3.79 -1.60 2.89
N LEU A 20 -3.49 -1.54 4.18
CA LEU A 20 -3.76 -2.65 5.12
C LEU A 20 -5.25 -2.93 5.24
N GLU A 21 -6.09 -1.90 5.32
CA GLU A 21 -7.55 -2.05 5.34
C GLU A 21 -8.05 -2.73 4.06
N PHE A 22 -7.54 -2.35 2.89
CA PHE A 22 -7.86 -3.01 1.62
C PHE A 22 -7.48 -4.49 1.62
N ILE A 23 -6.29 -4.84 2.14
CA ILE A 23 -5.86 -6.24 2.24
C ILE A 23 -6.75 -7.02 3.19
N ASN A 24 -7.08 -6.46 4.35
CA ASN A 24 -7.96 -7.09 5.33
C ASN A 24 -9.39 -7.25 4.81
N ALA A 25 -9.90 -6.27 4.06
CA ALA A 25 -11.22 -6.32 3.43
C ALA A 25 -11.28 -7.25 2.21
N SER A 26 -10.12 -7.71 1.70
CA SER A 26 -10.00 -8.60 0.54
C SER A 26 -10.13 -10.07 0.92
N GLU A 27 -11.02 -10.40 1.87
CA GLU A 27 -11.27 -11.79 2.24
C GLU A 27 -11.66 -12.63 1.01
N THR A 28 -11.10 -13.83 0.93
CA THR A 28 -11.46 -14.81 -0.09
C THR A 28 -12.09 -16.03 0.58
N ARG A 29 -13.21 -16.52 0.03
CA ARG A 29 -13.82 -17.79 0.44
C ARG A 29 -13.46 -18.85 -0.57
N GLU A 30 -12.86 -19.94 -0.10
CA GLU A 30 -12.40 -21.04 -0.98
C GLU A 30 -13.56 -21.84 -1.56
N GLU A 31 -14.71 -21.85 -0.87
CA GLU A 31 -15.88 -22.68 -1.22
C GLU A 31 -16.94 -21.92 -2.03
N ASP A 32 -16.79 -20.61 -2.21
CA ASP A 32 -17.76 -19.76 -2.90
C ASP A 32 -17.05 -18.85 -3.90
N GLU A 33 -17.00 -19.29 -5.15
CA GLU A 33 -16.36 -18.54 -6.25
C GLU A 33 -17.16 -17.28 -6.64
N GLU A 34 -18.45 -17.19 -6.26
CA GLU A 34 -19.30 -16.03 -6.52
C GLU A 34 -19.23 -14.99 -5.39
N PHE A 35 -18.54 -15.32 -4.29
CA PHE A 35 -18.40 -14.38 -3.17
C PHE A 35 -17.64 -13.13 -3.59
N LYS A 36 -18.28 -11.98 -3.38
CA LYS A 36 -17.71 -10.66 -3.58
C LYS A 36 -17.44 -9.99 -2.24
N ASN A 37 -16.20 -9.63 -2.01
CA ASN A 37 -15.82 -8.82 -0.85
C ASN A 37 -16.00 -7.32 -1.12
N ALA A 38 -15.82 -6.48 -0.08
CA ALA A 38 -15.98 -5.03 -0.20
C ALA A 38 -15.06 -4.41 -1.26
N VAL A 39 -13.85 -4.93 -1.41
CA VAL A 39 -12.88 -4.45 -2.40
C VAL A 39 -13.33 -4.82 -3.82
N ASP A 40 -13.91 -6.00 -4.02
CA ASP A 40 -14.48 -6.38 -5.31
C ASP A 40 -15.56 -5.37 -5.76
N LEU A 41 -16.42 -4.95 -4.84
CA LEU A 41 -17.49 -4.00 -5.14
C LEU A 41 -16.95 -2.63 -5.53
N LEU A 42 -15.92 -2.13 -4.85
CA LEU A 42 -15.25 -0.87 -5.20
C LEU A 42 -14.64 -0.92 -6.60
N PHE A 43 -13.98 -2.03 -6.94
CA PHE A 43 -13.41 -2.19 -8.29
C PHE A 43 -14.45 -2.38 -9.38
N GLU A 44 -15.60 -2.99 -9.08
CA GLU A 44 -16.72 -3.10 -10.02
C GLU A 44 -17.38 -1.73 -10.27
N GLU A 45 -17.49 -0.89 -9.25
CA GLU A 45 -17.99 0.47 -9.40
C GLU A 45 -17.05 1.29 -10.27
N LEU A 46 -15.75 1.31 -9.97
CA LEU A 46 -14.74 1.99 -10.78
C LEU A 46 -14.71 1.45 -12.22
N GLU A 47 -14.86 0.15 -12.44
CA GLU A 47 -14.92 -0.44 -13.78
C GLU A 47 -16.12 0.04 -14.58
N ARG A 48 -17.25 0.27 -13.91
CA ARG A 48 -18.47 0.76 -14.56
C ARG A 48 -18.27 2.18 -15.08
N ASP A 49 -17.59 3.02 -14.28
CA ASP A 49 -17.35 4.41 -14.62
C ASP A 49 -16.16 4.57 -15.57
N GLU A 50 -15.07 3.85 -15.29
CA GLU A 50 -13.82 3.88 -16.07
C GLU A 50 -13.30 2.47 -16.42
N PRO A 51 -13.84 1.82 -17.46
CA PRO A 51 -13.46 0.43 -17.81
C PRO A 51 -11.98 0.22 -18.13
N ASN A 52 -11.27 1.27 -18.55
CA ASN A 52 -9.85 1.25 -18.91
C ASN A 52 -8.92 1.75 -17.82
N HIS A 53 -9.45 2.04 -16.63
CA HIS A 53 -8.65 2.51 -15.51
C HIS A 53 -7.50 1.57 -15.18
N PHE A 54 -6.32 2.12 -14.87
CA PHE A 54 -5.13 1.32 -14.59
C PHE A 54 -5.35 0.31 -13.45
N ALA A 55 -5.94 0.75 -12.34
CA ALA A 55 -6.19 -0.09 -11.17
C ALA A 55 -7.14 -1.25 -11.48
N VAL A 56 -8.20 -1.01 -12.26
CA VAL A 56 -9.16 -2.04 -12.72
C VAL A 56 -8.43 -3.11 -13.53
N ARG A 57 -7.60 -2.72 -14.50
CA ARG A 57 -6.84 -3.67 -15.32
C ARG A 57 -5.90 -4.55 -14.50
N GLN A 58 -5.25 -3.99 -13.47
CA GLN A 58 -4.37 -4.77 -12.58
C GLN A 58 -5.18 -5.68 -11.65
N TYR A 59 -6.32 -5.20 -11.13
CA TYR A 59 -7.20 -6.00 -10.29
C TYR A 59 -7.77 -7.21 -11.01
N LYS A 60 -8.19 -7.05 -12.25
CA LYS A 60 -8.64 -8.17 -13.10
C LYS A 60 -7.58 -9.27 -13.24
N LYS A 61 -6.31 -8.90 -13.37
CA LYS A 61 -5.21 -9.90 -13.40
C LYS A 61 -5.10 -10.66 -12.08
N TYR A 62 -5.26 -9.98 -10.96
CA TYR A 62 -5.29 -10.62 -9.65
C TYR A 62 -6.47 -11.59 -9.52
N LYS A 63 -7.65 -11.21 -9.98
CA LYS A 63 -8.87 -12.04 -9.94
C LYS A 63 -8.81 -13.29 -10.84
N LEU A 64 -7.87 -13.36 -11.77
CA LEU A 64 -7.58 -14.60 -12.52
C LEU A 64 -6.96 -15.68 -11.64
N ALA A 65 -6.42 -15.33 -10.48
CA ALA A 65 -5.90 -16.31 -9.54
C ALA A 65 -7.05 -17.06 -8.86
N ALA A 66 -7.01 -18.39 -8.89
CA ALA A 66 -7.97 -19.22 -8.18
C ALA A 66 -7.88 -19.03 -6.65
N GLY A 67 -8.95 -19.29 -5.91
CA GLY A 67 -9.14 -18.98 -4.49
C GLY A 67 -7.93 -19.25 -3.58
N LYS A 68 -7.30 -20.43 -3.66
CA LYS A 68 -6.10 -20.77 -2.87
C LYS A 68 -4.90 -19.89 -3.23
N THR A 69 -4.71 -19.60 -4.50
CA THR A 69 -3.62 -18.73 -4.97
C THR A 69 -3.84 -17.29 -4.54
N ALA A 70 -5.07 -16.78 -4.67
CA ALA A 70 -5.44 -15.44 -4.20
C ALA A 70 -5.19 -15.29 -2.69
N LYS A 71 -5.59 -16.29 -1.90
CA LYS A 71 -5.33 -16.34 -0.45
C LYS A 71 -3.83 -16.33 -0.12
N SER A 72 -3.03 -17.11 -0.85
CA SER A 72 -1.57 -17.12 -0.66
C SER A 72 -0.93 -15.78 -0.99
N ILE A 73 -1.43 -15.06 -2.01
CA ILE A 73 -0.99 -13.71 -2.34
C ILE A 73 -1.29 -12.75 -1.18
N LEU A 74 -2.52 -12.77 -0.65
CA LEU A 74 -2.92 -11.91 0.47
C LEU A 74 -2.10 -12.20 1.74
N ILE A 75 -1.87 -13.47 2.07
CA ILE A 75 -1.00 -13.86 3.19
C ILE A 75 0.42 -13.33 3.00
N SER A 76 0.97 -13.44 1.80
CA SER A 76 2.31 -12.94 1.49
C SER A 76 2.40 -11.41 1.59
N CYS A 77 1.35 -10.70 1.15
CA CYS A 77 1.25 -9.25 1.32
C CYS A 77 1.18 -8.88 2.80
N GLY A 78 0.31 -9.52 3.58
CA GLY A 78 0.17 -9.29 5.02
C GLY A 78 1.49 -9.51 5.76
N ALA A 79 2.19 -10.62 5.49
CA ALA A 79 3.48 -10.90 6.12
C ALA A 79 4.56 -9.83 5.83
N ARG A 80 4.57 -9.26 4.63
CA ARG A 80 5.51 -8.20 4.26
C ARG A 80 5.14 -6.84 4.83
N LEU A 81 3.87 -6.61 5.09
CA LEU A 81 3.36 -5.37 5.65
C LEU A 81 3.18 -5.45 7.19
N ALA A 82 3.52 -6.58 7.82
CA ALA A 82 3.45 -6.76 9.26
C ALA A 82 4.14 -5.64 10.10
N PRO A 83 5.27 -5.03 9.68
CA PRO A 83 5.82 -3.90 10.41
C PRO A 83 4.85 -2.73 10.58
N PHE A 84 3.93 -2.53 9.65
CA PHE A 84 2.90 -1.49 9.71
C PHE A 84 1.72 -1.83 10.66
N ASP A 85 1.73 -2.99 11.33
CA ASP A 85 0.83 -3.27 12.44
C ASP A 85 1.22 -2.47 13.71
N ILE A 86 2.45 -1.95 13.75
CA ILE A 86 2.92 -1.03 14.80
C ILE A 86 2.26 0.33 14.60
N ALA A 87 1.47 0.76 15.60
CA ALA A 87 0.66 1.97 15.51
C ALA A 87 1.51 3.23 15.27
N GLU A 88 2.65 3.33 15.96
CA GLU A 88 3.58 4.45 15.85
C GLU A 88 4.19 4.55 14.45
N LEU A 89 4.48 3.41 13.81
CA LEU A 89 4.99 3.40 12.45
C LEU A 89 3.90 3.82 11.45
N ARG A 90 2.65 3.38 11.66
CA ARG A 90 1.53 3.81 10.82
C ARG A 90 1.28 5.30 10.90
N GLU A 91 1.33 5.86 12.12
CA GLU A 91 1.19 7.30 12.36
C GLU A 91 2.30 8.07 11.65
N LEU A 92 3.56 7.64 11.82
CA LEU A 92 4.72 8.25 11.16
C LEU A 92 4.60 8.25 9.62
N MET A 93 3.99 7.22 9.05
CA MET A 93 3.86 7.03 7.60
C MET A 93 2.52 7.50 7.03
N SER A 94 1.68 8.17 7.83
CA SER A 94 0.35 8.61 7.41
C SER A 94 0.33 9.94 6.70
N TYR A 95 1.37 10.74 6.85
CA TYR A 95 1.51 12.07 6.24
C TYR A 95 2.98 12.38 5.94
N ASP A 96 3.23 13.33 5.06
CA ASP A 96 4.59 13.74 4.69
C ASP A 96 5.07 14.88 5.61
N GLU A 97 5.91 14.53 6.58
CA GLU A 97 6.60 15.51 7.44
C GLU A 97 7.97 15.91 6.89
N MET A 98 8.53 15.12 5.99
CA MET A 98 9.92 15.28 5.58
C MET A 98 10.08 16.22 4.39
N GLU A 99 9.04 16.38 3.58
CA GLU A 99 9.08 17.20 2.36
C GLU A 99 10.36 16.93 1.56
N LEU A 100 10.63 15.64 1.27
CA LEU A 100 11.90 15.22 0.65
C LEU A 100 12.16 15.89 -0.69
N ASP A 101 11.12 16.24 -1.41
CA ASP A 101 11.15 16.99 -2.68
C ASP A 101 11.70 18.42 -2.51
N MET A 102 11.56 19.02 -1.31
CA MET A 102 12.02 20.37 -1.00
C MET A 102 13.45 20.44 -0.47
N ILE A 103 14.08 19.30 -0.14
CA ILE A 103 15.42 19.27 0.47
C ILE A 103 16.48 19.93 -0.43
N GLY A 104 16.32 19.84 -1.77
CA GLY A 104 17.24 20.44 -2.72
C GLY A 104 17.11 21.97 -2.88
N ASP A 105 15.97 22.54 -2.49
CA ASP A 105 15.65 23.96 -2.70
C ASP A 105 16.23 24.88 -1.62
N GLN A 106 16.64 24.31 -0.50
CA GLN A 106 17.17 25.03 0.65
C GLN A 106 18.52 24.43 1.10
N ARG A 107 19.28 25.21 1.87
CA ARG A 107 20.49 24.68 2.53
C ARG A 107 20.06 23.79 3.69
N THR A 108 19.91 22.51 3.42
CA THR A 108 19.41 21.51 4.36
C THR A 108 20.50 20.51 4.73
N ALA A 109 20.54 20.11 5.99
CA ALA A 109 21.34 18.98 6.47
C ALA A 109 20.39 17.95 7.11
N LEU A 110 20.26 16.79 6.48
CA LEU A 110 19.42 15.70 6.98
C LEU A 110 20.25 14.76 7.85
N PHE A 111 19.90 14.64 9.12
CA PHE A 111 20.53 13.71 10.07
C PHE A 111 19.63 12.51 10.27
N ILE A 112 20.11 11.33 9.90
CA ILE A 112 19.38 10.08 10.03
C ILE A 112 20.01 9.27 11.16
N VAL A 113 19.24 9.02 12.23
CA VAL A 113 19.66 8.21 13.36
C VAL A 113 18.98 6.85 13.26
N ILE A 114 19.77 5.81 13.11
CA ILE A 114 19.33 4.42 13.05
C ILE A 114 19.98 3.62 14.18
N SER A 115 19.30 2.55 14.61
CA SER A 115 19.90 1.61 15.56
C SER A 115 21.03 0.84 14.88
N ASP A 116 22.12 0.61 15.59
CA ASP A 116 23.25 -0.24 15.17
C ASP A 116 23.06 -1.70 15.61
N THR A 117 22.09 -1.96 16.48
CA THR A 117 21.80 -3.29 17.04
C THR A 117 20.48 -3.91 16.58
N ASP A 118 19.59 -3.10 16.00
CA ASP A 118 18.26 -3.53 15.54
C ASP A 118 18.00 -3.00 14.13
N ASP A 119 17.80 -3.92 13.19
CA ASP A 119 17.59 -3.65 11.77
C ASP A 119 16.10 -3.64 11.35
N THR A 120 15.19 -3.82 12.29
CA THR A 120 13.74 -3.95 12.05
C THR A 120 13.19 -2.82 11.18
N PHE A 121 13.66 -1.57 11.36
CA PHE A 121 13.18 -0.40 10.64
C PHE A 121 14.11 0.10 9.53
N ASN A 122 15.18 -0.61 9.21
CA ASN A 122 16.11 -0.22 8.15
C ASN A 122 15.44 -0.08 6.78
N PHE A 123 14.33 -0.80 6.56
CA PHE A 123 13.55 -0.68 5.32
C PHE A 123 12.94 0.71 5.16
N VAL A 124 12.57 1.40 6.24
CA VAL A 124 12.02 2.78 6.20
C VAL A 124 13.09 3.74 5.68
N VAL A 125 14.31 3.60 6.21
CA VAL A 125 15.46 4.40 5.76
C VAL A 125 15.79 4.11 4.29
N ALA A 126 15.73 2.84 3.88
CA ALA A 126 15.95 2.44 2.49
C ALA A 126 14.88 3.04 1.56
N MET A 127 13.62 3.05 1.97
CA MET A 127 12.53 3.71 1.22
C MET A 127 12.78 5.21 1.09
N MET A 128 13.12 5.88 2.18
CA MET A 128 13.45 7.31 2.19
C MET A 128 14.58 7.64 1.21
N TYR A 129 15.68 6.89 1.24
CA TYR A 129 16.78 7.09 0.27
C TYR A 129 16.32 6.84 -1.15
N SER A 130 15.50 5.81 -1.37
CA SER A 130 14.96 5.51 -2.69
C SER A 130 14.09 6.65 -3.24
N GLN A 131 13.29 7.27 -2.40
CA GLN A 131 12.50 8.45 -2.76
C GLN A 131 13.41 9.64 -3.03
N LEU A 132 14.30 9.98 -2.10
CA LEU A 132 15.19 11.13 -2.19
C LEU A 132 16.04 11.15 -3.48
N PHE A 133 16.48 9.98 -3.95
CA PHE A 133 17.33 9.89 -5.16
C PHE A 133 16.54 9.60 -6.46
N ASN A 134 15.23 9.45 -6.39
CA ASN A 134 14.35 9.27 -7.56
C ASN A 134 13.37 10.44 -7.76
N LEU A 135 13.52 11.50 -6.98
CA LEU A 135 12.77 12.75 -7.14
C LEU A 135 13.24 13.55 -8.35
#